data_4dea927295c33e90699c7ec533837857
#
_entry.id   4dea927295c33e90699c7ec533837857
#
_cell.length_a   1.000
_cell.length_b   1.000
_cell.length_c   1.000
_cell.angle_alpha   90.00
_cell.angle_beta   90.00
_cell.angle_gamma   90.00
#
_symmetry.space_group_name_H-M   'P 1'
#
loop_
_entity.id
_entity.type
_entity.pdbx_description
1 polymer ?
#
loop_
_entity_poly.entity_id
_entity_poly.type
_entity_poly.pdbx_seq_one_letter_code
_entity_poly.pdbx_strand_id
1 'polypeptide(L)'
;MTAGTTTGTTVGDRAAIALLALSGRALPLLREWVGGDPGCGVARGLLTLATGDRMADSVLKEQLALAHRDARTAGEREASLVYGVFLHTHRQYRLTADHLVTHFERWPADELAGLMIGAFSACEDAAYRALGDTLVERQAALAGPDNWPWTGWLASARAEQGRVREAHDLAERALARYPRSGVAVHALAHAEHELGTGPASTAFLDRWLTADPGAVQVRHLSWHAALQSIACGDFEDARRRADAALPRQDVGMRAATNWRLLLVGQEPAGRSDPEHVRELLTAPGGTAEVFHTFNLALALAVEAATDDLEQLARRAAADPRPDYRDVLAPVVRTLAALTTGRPRAAADELEALGEKAERIGGVRVEREIVQDTLARALVDAGEHVRAADLLHHRTSTRRHHAYEDRLLTARTPAAAAGPG
;
A
#
# COMPACT_ATOMS: atom_id res chain seq x y z
N MET A 1 -4.26 -39.37 -37.92
CA MET A 1 -3.45 -39.47 -36.71
C MET A 1 -2.50 -38.30 -36.69
N THR A 2 -2.90 -37.18 -36.14
CA THR A 2 -2.08 -35.98 -35.94
C THR A 2 -1.67 -35.94 -34.47
N ALA A 3 -0.37 -36.15 -34.24
CA ALA A 3 0.26 -36.05 -32.92
C ALA A 3 0.08 -34.63 -32.41
N GLY A 4 -0.72 -34.44 -31.36
CA GLY A 4 -0.81 -33.21 -30.61
C GLY A 4 0.52 -32.98 -29.87
N THR A 5 1.31 -32.05 -30.36
CA THR A 5 2.44 -31.50 -29.63
C THR A 5 1.90 -30.76 -28.39
N THR A 6 2.01 -31.39 -27.22
CA THR A 6 1.96 -30.69 -25.93
C THR A 6 3.13 -29.70 -25.90
N THR A 7 2.89 -28.46 -26.29
CA THR A 7 3.84 -27.36 -26.08
C THR A 7 3.96 -27.14 -24.58
N GLY A 8 5.05 -27.67 -23.99
CA GLY A 8 5.38 -27.41 -22.59
C GLY A 8 5.52 -25.92 -22.34
N THR A 9 4.97 -25.41 -21.25
CA THR A 9 5.06 -24.01 -20.83
C THR A 9 6.53 -23.60 -20.75
N THR A 10 6.93 -22.55 -21.48
CA THR A 10 8.31 -22.07 -21.51
C THR A 10 8.75 -21.50 -20.17
N VAL A 11 10.06 -21.32 -19.95
CA VAL A 11 10.57 -20.64 -18.76
C VAL A 11 10.05 -19.20 -18.72
N GLY A 12 9.92 -18.55 -19.86
CA GLY A 12 9.36 -17.20 -20.00
C GLY A 12 7.91 -17.11 -19.52
N ASP A 13 7.04 -18.06 -19.96
CA ASP A 13 5.65 -18.12 -19.53
C ASP A 13 5.55 -18.33 -17.99
N ARG A 14 6.35 -19.25 -17.46
CA ARG A 14 6.39 -19.52 -16.00
C ARG A 14 6.85 -18.29 -15.21
N ALA A 15 7.86 -17.58 -15.72
CA ALA A 15 8.38 -16.37 -15.09
C ALA A 15 7.36 -15.24 -15.13
N ALA A 16 6.70 -15.02 -16.27
CA ALA A 16 5.64 -14.04 -16.45
C ALA A 16 4.46 -14.29 -15.49
N ILE A 17 3.94 -15.52 -15.45
CA ILE A 17 2.87 -15.91 -14.54
C ILE A 17 3.28 -15.72 -13.08
N ALA A 18 4.49 -16.12 -12.69
CA ALA A 18 4.96 -15.97 -11.32
C ALA A 18 5.10 -14.48 -10.92
N LEU A 19 5.53 -13.62 -11.86
CA LEU A 19 5.65 -12.17 -11.63
C LEU A 19 4.27 -11.50 -11.53
N LEU A 20 3.34 -11.82 -12.43
CA LEU A 20 1.95 -11.37 -12.37
C LEU A 20 1.25 -11.78 -11.08
N ALA A 21 1.61 -12.94 -10.55
CA ALA A 21 1.11 -13.43 -9.27
C ALA A 21 1.81 -12.82 -8.05
N LEU A 22 2.85 -12.01 -8.23
CA LEU A 22 3.73 -11.53 -7.16
C LEU A 22 4.31 -12.67 -6.28
N SER A 23 4.54 -13.84 -6.88
CA SER A 23 5.02 -15.03 -6.20
C SER A 23 6.50 -14.96 -5.86
N GLY A 24 6.91 -15.59 -4.76
CA GLY A 24 8.32 -15.76 -4.41
C GLY A 24 9.16 -16.52 -5.44
N ARG A 25 8.50 -17.21 -6.38
CA ARG A 25 9.15 -17.91 -7.50
C ARG A 25 9.50 -16.99 -8.67
N ALA A 26 9.00 -15.77 -8.71
CA ALA A 26 9.20 -14.84 -9.84
C ALA A 26 10.68 -14.59 -10.09
N LEU A 27 11.41 -14.17 -9.06
CA LEU A 27 12.83 -13.78 -9.20
C LEU A 27 13.75 -14.94 -9.64
N PRO A 28 13.69 -16.14 -9.08
CA PRO A 28 14.43 -17.29 -9.61
C PRO A 28 14.13 -17.60 -11.07
N LEU A 29 12.85 -17.59 -11.47
CA LEU A 29 12.42 -17.88 -12.84
C LEU A 29 12.85 -16.78 -13.83
N LEU A 30 12.80 -15.51 -13.44
CA LEU A 30 13.32 -14.41 -14.27
C LEU A 30 14.83 -14.53 -14.50
N ARG A 31 15.59 -14.91 -13.48
CA ARG A 31 17.03 -15.16 -13.62
C ARG A 31 17.32 -16.35 -14.53
N GLU A 32 16.56 -17.43 -14.42
CA GLU A 32 16.63 -18.60 -15.31
C GLU A 32 16.34 -18.18 -16.75
N TRP A 33 15.30 -17.35 -16.98
CA TRP A 33 14.94 -16.87 -18.32
C TRP A 33 16.05 -16.01 -18.93
N VAL A 34 16.58 -15.02 -18.20
CA VAL A 34 17.70 -14.17 -18.68
C VAL A 34 18.97 -15.00 -18.92
N GLY A 35 19.24 -16.03 -18.10
CA GLY A 35 20.39 -16.92 -18.28
C GLY A 35 20.27 -17.80 -19.51
N GLY A 36 19.06 -18.27 -19.83
CA GLY A 36 18.76 -19.11 -20.99
C GLY A 36 18.66 -18.32 -22.30
N ASP A 37 18.23 -17.05 -22.24
CA ASP A 37 18.13 -16.14 -23.37
C ASP A 37 18.62 -14.73 -23.00
N PRO A 38 19.94 -14.50 -23.01
CA PRO A 38 20.51 -13.21 -22.66
C PRO A 38 20.12 -12.07 -23.61
N GLY A 39 19.65 -12.37 -24.82
CA GLY A 39 19.16 -11.41 -25.82
C GLY A 39 17.70 -11.01 -25.64
N CYS A 40 16.95 -11.64 -24.72
CA CYS A 40 15.57 -11.30 -24.45
C CYS A 40 15.46 -10.00 -23.64
N GLY A 41 15.16 -8.89 -24.34
CA GLY A 41 15.00 -7.57 -23.72
C GLY A 41 13.87 -7.54 -22.69
N VAL A 42 12.75 -8.25 -22.94
CA VAL A 42 11.62 -8.33 -22.01
C VAL A 42 12.04 -9.04 -20.71
N ALA A 43 12.71 -10.20 -20.79
CA ALA A 43 13.17 -10.92 -19.63
C ALA A 43 14.08 -10.06 -18.73
N ARG A 44 15.04 -9.34 -19.34
CA ARG A 44 15.92 -8.41 -18.66
C ARG A 44 15.16 -7.22 -18.04
N GLY A 45 14.21 -6.65 -18.81
CA GLY A 45 13.35 -5.55 -18.31
C GLY A 45 12.54 -5.97 -17.10
N LEU A 46 11.86 -7.11 -17.14
CA LEU A 46 11.07 -7.63 -16.02
C LEU A 46 11.94 -8.01 -14.81
N LEU A 47 13.14 -8.56 -15.02
CA LEU A 47 14.09 -8.79 -13.94
C LEU A 47 14.52 -7.48 -13.28
N THR A 48 14.74 -6.44 -14.09
CA THR A 48 15.10 -5.10 -13.60
C THR A 48 13.92 -4.46 -12.86
N LEU A 49 12.68 -4.63 -13.34
CA LEU A 49 11.47 -4.20 -12.60
C LEU A 49 11.40 -4.83 -11.21
N ALA A 50 11.72 -6.13 -11.11
CA ALA A 50 11.65 -6.88 -9.85
C ALA A 50 12.82 -6.62 -8.88
N THR A 51 13.91 -5.98 -9.32
CA THR A 51 15.14 -5.85 -8.52
C THR A 51 15.77 -4.45 -8.52
N GLY A 52 15.22 -3.52 -9.29
CA GLY A 52 15.81 -2.20 -9.55
C GLY A 52 15.96 -1.33 -8.30
N ASP A 53 15.09 -1.49 -7.32
CA ASP A 53 15.15 -0.82 -6.01
C ASP A 53 16.41 -1.17 -5.18
N ARG A 54 17.07 -2.27 -5.54
CA ARG A 54 18.29 -2.79 -4.88
C ARG A 54 19.56 -2.60 -5.72
N MET A 55 19.44 -1.95 -6.88
CA MET A 55 20.56 -1.72 -7.79
C MET A 55 21.13 -0.31 -7.57
N ALA A 56 22.45 -0.17 -7.77
CA ALA A 56 23.05 1.15 -7.92
C ALA A 56 22.54 1.79 -9.23
N ASP A 57 22.33 3.11 -9.23
CA ASP A 57 21.77 3.85 -10.37
C ASP A 57 22.49 3.61 -11.69
N SER A 58 23.84 3.49 -11.65
CA SER A 58 24.64 3.21 -12.85
C SER A 58 24.34 1.83 -13.44
N VAL A 59 24.20 0.81 -12.57
CA VAL A 59 23.85 -0.56 -12.96
C VAL A 59 22.43 -0.62 -13.49
N LEU A 60 21.49 0.05 -12.81
CA LEU A 60 20.09 0.13 -13.23
C LEU A 60 19.98 0.72 -14.64
N LYS A 61 20.64 1.85 -14.90
CA LYS A 61 20.66 2.51 -16.22
C LYS A 61 21.24 1.61 -17.29
N GLU A 62 22.35 0.93 -17.02
CA GLU A 62 22.97 0.00 -17.96
C GLU A 62 22.04 -1.17 -18.30
N GLN A 63 21.46 -1.84 -17.30
CA GLN A 63 20.56 -2.98 -17.52
C GLN A 63 19.31 -2.57 -18.33
N LEU A 64 18.75 -1.41 -18.06
CA LEU A 64 17.60 -0.91 -18.80
C LEU A 64 17.95 -0.50 -20.24
N ALA A 65 19.13 0.11 -20.46
CA ALA A 65 19.60 0.42 -21.81
C ALA A 65 19.81 -0.84 -22.67
N LEU A 66 20.40 -1.89 -22.07
CA LEU A 66 20.53 -3.20 -22.71
C LEU A 66 19.16 -3.83 -23.01
N ALA A 67 18.26 -3.85 -22.01
CA ALA A 67 16.90 -4.39 -22.17
C ALA A 67 16.13 -3.69 -23.28
N HIS A 68 16.20 -2.36 -23.35
CA HIS A 68 15.48 -1.59 -24.38
C HIS A 68 16.07 -1.82 -25.78
N ARG A 69 17.39 -1.85 -25.92
CA ARG A 69 18.05 -2.16 -27.19
C ARG A 69 17.61 -3.53 -27.70
N ASP A 70 17.63 -4.55 -26.82
CA ASP A 70 17.32 -5.92 -27.22
C ASP A 70 15.81 -6.08 -27.48
N ALA A 71 14.92 -5.41 -26.71
CA ALA A 71 13.48 -5.41 -26.94
C ALA A 71 13.09 -4.78 -28.29
N ARG A 72 13.80 -3.72 -28.74
CA ARG A 72 13.57 -3.10 -30.07
C ARG A 72 13.82 -4.05 -31.24
N THR A 73 14.68 -5.04 -31.08
CA THR A 73 14.90 -6.04 -32.12
C THR A 73 13.81 -7.11 -32.15
N ALA A 74 13.08 -7.30 -31.04
CA ALA A 74 11.98 -8.25 -30.94
C ALA A 74 10.66 -7.68 -31.49
N GLY A 75 10.37 -6.39 -31.23
CA GLY A 75 9.18 -5.73 -31.75
C GLY A 75 8.80 -4.44 -31.03
N GLU A 76 7.79 -3.76 -31.55
CA GLU A 76 7.32 -2.48 -31.01
C GLU A 76 6.62 -2.65 -29.64
N ARG A 77 5.90 -3.76 -29.43
CA ARG A 77 5.25 -4.06 -28.15
C ARG A 77 6.30 -4.27 -27.07
N GLU A 78 7.30 -5.08 -27.32
CA GLU A 78 8.39 -5.39 -26.41
C GLU A 78 9.19 -4.12 -26.07
N ALA A 79 9.50 -3.30 -27.06
CA ALA A 79 10.17 -2.02 -26.86
C ALA A 79 9.34 -1.06 -25.99
N SER A 80 8.03 -0.96 -26.24
CA SER A 80 7.11 -0.13 -25.46
C SER A 80 6.98 -0.62 -24.03
N LEU A 81 6.86 -1.94 -23.80
CA LEU A 81 6.81 -2.54 -22.47
C LEU A 81 8.07 -2.19 -21.66
N VAL A 82 9.26 -2.41 -22.26
CA VAL A 82 10.54 -2.13 -21.57
C VAL A 82 10.75 -0.64 -21.34
N TYR A 83 10.25 0.23 -22.24
CA TYR A 83 10.27 1.67 -21.98
C TYR A 83 9.37 2.07 -20.80
N GLY A 84 8.19 1.46 -20.66
CA GLY A 84 7.37 1.61 -19.48
C GLY A 84 8.10 1.19 -18.19
N VAL A 85 8.80 0.06 -18.22
CA VAL A 85 9.66 -0.39 -17.10
C VAL A 85 10.74 0.65 -16.78
N PHE A 86 11.39 1.23 -17.79
CA PHE A 86 12.39 2.28 -17.60
C PHE A 86 11.81 3.48 -16.84
N LEU A 87 10.66 3.98 -17.25
CA LEU A 87 9.99 5.10 -16.59
C LEU A 87 9.60 4.75 -15.15
N HIS A 88 9.02 3.58 -14.95
CA HIS A 88 8.52 3.12 -13.66
C HIS A 88 9.64 2.94 -12.63
N THR A 89 10.73 2.28 -13.00
CA THR A 89 11.88 2.04 -12.11
C THR A 89 12.64 3.32 -11.74
N HIS A 90 12.55 4.37 -12.58
CA HIS A 90 13.06 5.71 -12.26
C HIS A 90 12.04 6.59 -11.52
N ARG A 91 10.94 6.01 -11.03
CA ARG A 91 9.86 6.71 -10.30
C ARG A 91 9.23 7.87 -11.09
N GLN A 92 9.30 7.83 -12.43
CA GLN A 92 8.65 8.80 -13.31
C GLN A 92 7.17 8.43 -13.49
N TYR A 93 6.42 8.38 -12.36
CA TYR A 93 5.08 7.78 -12.32
C TYR A 93 4.08 8.45 -13.26
N ARG A 94 4.11 9.79 -13.40
CA ARG A 94 3.27 10.49 -14.39
C ARG A 94 3.56 10.05 -15.81
N LEU A 95 4.84 10.04 -16.18
CA LEU A 95 5.25 9.60 -17.50
C LEU A 95 4.95 8.11 -17.73
N THR A 96 5.06 7.29 -16.68
CA THR A 96 4.64 5.88 -16.74
C THR A 96 3.14 5.78 -17.01
N ALA A 97 2.31 6.53 -16.31
CA ALA A 97 0.86 6.52 -16.48
C ALA A 97 0.46 6.97 -17.90
N ASP A 98 1.01 8.10 -18.37
CA ASP A 98 0.76 8.60 -19.74
C ASP A 98 1.20 7.60 -20.81
N HIS A 99 2.37 6.95 -20.58
CA HIS A 99 2.86 5.91 -21.47
C HIS A 99 1.95 4.68 -21.49
N LEU A 100 1.45 4.24 -20.33
CA LEU A 100 0.53 3.10 -20.23
C LEU A 100 -0.78 3.34 -20.96
N VAL A 101 -1.32 4.56 -20.93
CA VAL A 101 -2.51 4.91 -21.73
C VAL A 101 -2.24 4.64 -23.22
N THR A 102 -1.14 5.16 -23.75
CA THR A 102 -0.74 4.95 -25.15
C THR A 102 -0.43 3.48 -25.47
N HIS A 103 0.22 2.77 -24.53
CA HIS A 103 0.54 1.35 -24.68
C HIS A 103 -0.73 0.51 -24.84
N PHE A 104 -1.72 0.70 -23.95
CA PHE A 104 -2.97 -0.07 -23.98
C PHE A 104 -3.92 0.31 -25.11
N GLU A 105 -3.74 1.46 -25.77
CA GLU A 105 -4.44 1.76 -27.03
C GLU A 105 -3.98 0.87 -28.16
N ARG A 106 -2.69 0.53 -28.18
CA ARG A 106 -2.09 -0.31 -29.24
C ARG A 106 -2.12 -1.81 -28.90
N TRP A 107 -1.94 -2.16 -27.64
CA TRP A 107 -1.91 -3.54 -27.14
C TRP A 107 -2.86 -3.71 -25.96
N PRO A 108 -4.17 -3.79 -26.23
CA PRO A 108 -5.18 -3.94 -25.20
C PRO A 108 -4.96 -5.20 -24.36
N ALA A 109 -5.28 -5.09 -23.08
CA ALA A 109 -5.20 -6.17 -22.09
C ALA A 109 -3.80 -6.81 -21.94
N ASP A 110 -2.72 -6.10 -22.28
CA ASP A 110 -1.35 -6.56 -22.04
C ASP A 110 -1.10 -6.70 -20.53
N GLU A 111 -1.05 -7.94 -20.06
CA GLU A 111 -0.92 -8.25 -18.64
C GLU A 111 0.43 -7.78 -18.06
N LEU A 112 1.53 -7.88 -18.85
CA LEU A 112 2.84 -7.48 -18.36
C LEU A 112 2.94 -5.96 -18.17
N ALA A 113 2.28 -5.17 -19.01
CA ALA A 113 2.18 -3.74 -18.82
C ALA A 113 1.32 -3.39 -17.60
N GLY A 114 0.32 -4.21 -17.27
CA GLY A 114 -0.51 -4.11 -16.07
C GLY A 114 0.27 -4.15 -14.75
N LEU A 115 1.48 -4.74 -14.72
CA LEU A 115 2.37 -4.72 -13.55
C LEU A 115 2.73 -3.30 -13.08
N MET A 116 2.63 -2.32 -13.97
CA MET A 116 2.98 -0.91 -13.70
C MET A 116 1.74 -0.05 -13.41
N ILE A 117 0.54 -0.63 -13.30
CA ILE A 117 -0.71 0.11 -13.10
C ILE A 117 -0.70 0.96 -11.82
N GLY A 118 0.07 0.56 -10.82
CA GLY A 118 0.29 1.32 -9.58
C GLY A 118 0.86 2.72 -9.80
N ALA A 119 1.43 3.02 -10.98
CA ALA A 119 1.92 4.36 -11.30
C ALA A 119 0.83 5.44 -11.22
N PHE A 120 -0.42 5.10 -11.54
CA PHE A 120 -1.55 6.04 -11.46
C PHE A 120 -1.84 6.49 -10.04
N SER A 121 -1.76 5.58 -9.08
CA SER A 121 -1.93 5.90 -7.65
C SER A 121 -0.70 6.62 -7.09
N ALA A 122 0.51 6.23 -7.55
CA ALA A 122 1.76 6.81 -7.11
C ALA A 122 1.98 8.26 -7.62
N CYS A 123 1.14 8.76 -8.55
CA CYS A 123 1.15 10.16 -8.97
C CYS A 123 0.65 11.13 -7.88
N GLU A 124 0.02 10.62 -6.81
CA GLU A 124 -0.60 11.43 -5.74
C GLU A 124 -1.62 12.47 -6.27
N ASP A 125 -2.22 12.21 -7.42
CA ASP A 125 -3.13 13.10 -8.14
C ASP A 125 -4.48 12.40 -8.37
N ALA A 126 -5.57 13.01 -7.91
CA ALA A 126 -6.91 12.43 -8.02
C ALA A 126 -7.34 12.18 -9.47
N ALA A 127 -6.94 13.04 -10.41
CA ALA A 127 -7.27 12.86 -11.82
C ALA A 127 -6.53 11.65 -12.41
N TYR A 128 -5.27 11.44 -12.03
CA TYR A 128 -4.53 10.24 -12.45
C TYR A 128 -5.09 8.97 -11.82
N ARG A 129 -5.50 9.00 -10.55
CA ARG A 129 -6.19 7.85 -9.93
C ARG A 129 -7.46 7.49 -10.68
N ALA A 130 -8.34 8.46 -10.97
CA ALA A 130 -9.56 8.25 -11.73
C ALA A 130 -9.30 7.73 -13.15
N LEU A 131 -8.24 8.22 -13.79
CA LEU A 131 -7.79 7.73 -15.10
C LEU A 131 -7.33 6.27 -15.02
N GLY A 132 -6.56 5.92 -14.00
CA GLY A 132 -6.11 4.55 -13.73
C GLY A 132 -7.28 3.58 -13.51
N ASP A 133 -8.25 3.97 -12.69
CA ASP A 133 -9.48 3.20 -12.45
C ASP A 133 -10.24 2.92 -13.76
N THR A 134 -10.46 3.96 -14.57
CA THR A 134 -11.12 3.84 -15.89
C THR A 134 -10.34 2.92 -16.82
N LEU A 135 -9.01 3.03 -16.81
CA LEU A 135 -8.14 2.18 -17.61
C LEU A 135 -8.24 0.72 -17.20
N VAL A 136 -8.18 0.43 -15.89
CA VAL A 136 -8.31 -0.93 -15.34
C VAL A 136 -9.67 -1.54 -15.70
N GLU A 137 -10.75 -0.78 -15.57
CA GLU A 137 -12.11 -1.23 -15.96
C GLU A 137 -12.16 -1.62 -17.43
N ARG A 138 -11.63 -0.77 -18.29
CA ARG A 138 -11.59 -1.02 -19.74
C ARG A 138 -10.75 -2.25 -20.07
N GLN A 139 -9.55 -2.38 -19.50
CA GLN A 139 -8.67 -3.50 -19.80
C GLN A 139 -9.23 -4.82 -19.26
N ALA A 140 -9.81 -4.83 -18.07
CA ALA A 140 -10.48 -6.01 -17.52
C ALA A 140 -11.67 -6.46 -18.37
N ALA A 141 -12.46 -5.52 -18.89
CA ALA A 141 -13.56 -5.83 -19.80
C ALA A 141 -13.06 -6.46 -21.12
N LEU A 142 -11.96 -5.96 -21.67
CA LEU A 142 -11.35 -6.50 -22.90
C LEU A 142 -10.69 -7.87 -22.68
N ALA A 143 -10.05 -8.08 -21.53
CA ALA A 143 -9.40 -9.34 -21.18
C ALA A 143 -10.40 -10.46 -20.87
N GLY A 144 -11.60 -10.09 -20.43
CA GLY A 144 -12.68 -11.01 -20.06
C GLY A 144 -12.60 -11.53 -18.61
N PRO A 145 -13.71 -12.15 -18.13
CA PRO A 145 -13.89 -12.49 -16.71
C PRO A 145 -12.98 -13.63 -16.22
N ASP A 146 -12.39 -14.38 -17.11
CA ASP A 146 -11.48 -15.49 -16.80
C ASP A 146 -10.01 -15.06 -16.69
N ASN A 147 -9.70 -13.82 -17.04
CA ASN A 147 -8.37 -13.25 -16.92
C ASN A 147 -8.12 -12.83 -15.48
N TRP A 148 -7.45 -13.70 -14.72
CA TRP A 148 -7.22 -13.47 -13.29
C TRP A 148 -6.35 -12.25 -12.96
N PRO A 149 -5.31 -11.85 -13.74
CA PRO A 149 -4.56 -10.63 -13.45
C PRO A 149 -5.43 -9.39 -13.51
N TRP A 150 -6.13 -9.18 -14.64
CA TRP A 150 -7.01 -8.01 -14.79
C TRP A 150 -8.20 -8.02 -13.83
N THR A 151 -8.76 -9.20 -13.51
CA THR A 151 -9.80 -9.34 -12.49
C THR A 151 -9.28 -8.95 -11.10
N GLY A 152 -8.03 -9.32 -10.77
CA GLY A 152 -7.39 -8.93 -9.50
C GLY A 152 -7.14 -7.43 -9.39
N TRP A 153 -6.64 -6.77 -10.45
CA TRP A 153 -6.46 -5.31 -10.46
C TRP A 153 -7.81 -4.56 -10.40
N LEU A 154 -8.84 -5.09 -11.09
CA LEU A 154 -10.18 -4.53 -10.99
C LEU A 154 -10.75 -4.66 -9.57
N ALA A 155 -10.51 -5.78 -8.89
CA ALA A 155 -10.89 -5.94 -7.48
C ALA A 155 -10.23 -4.87 -6.60
N SER A 156 -8.93 -4.59 -6.81
CA SER A 156 -8.22 -3.54 -6.08
C SER A 156 -8.82 -2.15 -6.35
N ALA A 157 -9.11 -1.82 -7.60
CA ALA A 157 -9.76 -0.55 -7.95
C ALA A 157 -11.16 -0.42 -7.31
N ARG A 158 -11.94 -1.50 -7.28
CA ARG A 158 -13.27 -1.50 -6.62
C ARG A 158 -13.17 -1.32 -5.11
N ALA A 159 -12.17 -1.89 -4.47
CA ALA A 159 -11.92 -1.69 -3.04
C ALA A 159 -11.66 -0.20 -2.73
N GLU A 160 -10.79 0.45 -3.53
CA GLU A 160 -10.50 1.88 -3.38
C GLU A 160 -11.72 2.78 -3.64
N GLN A 161 -12.59 2.39 -4.56
CA GLN A 161 -13.86 3.09 -4.84
C GLN A 161 -14.93 2.87 -3.75
N GLY A 162 -14.66 2.05 -2.72
CA GLY A 162 -15.64 1.68 -1.69
C GLY A 162 -16.72 0.71 -2.18
N ARG A 163 -16.55 0.11 -3.36
CA ARG A 163 -17.44 -0.94 -3.92
C ARG A 163 -17.05 -2.31 -3.35
N VAL A 164 -17.09 -2.41 -2.01
CA VAL A 164 -16.45 -3.46 -1.21
C VAL A 164 -16.93 -4.87 -1.56
N ARG A 165 -18.24 -5.06 -1.74
CA ARG A 165 -18.80 -6.40 -2.08
C ARG A 165 -18.38 -6.84 -3.47
N GLU A 166 -18.37 -5.93 -4.43
CA GLU A 166 -17.90 -6.21 -5.78
C GLU A 166 -16.40 -6.52 -5.79
N ALA A 167 -15.59 -5.77 -5.01
CA ALA A 167 -14.17 -6.04 -4.85
C ALA A 167 -13.93 -7.45 -4.29
N HIS A 168 -14.69 -7.84 -3.28
CA HIS A 168 -14.63 -9.19 -2.68
C HIS A 168 -14.94 -10.28 -3.72
N ASP A 169 -16.07 -10.16 -4.44
CA ASP A 169 -16.50 -11.15 -5.43
C ASP A 169 -15.50 -11.27 -6.60
N LEU A 170 -14.92 -10.15 -7.03
CA LEU A 170 -13.87 -10.13 -8.05
C LEU A 170 -12.59 -10.80 -7.56
N ALA A 171 -12.15 -10.51 -6.35
CA ALA A 171 -10.95 -11.10 -5.77
C ALA A 171 -11.10 -12.62 -5.60
N GLU A 172 -12.25 -13.10 -5.11
CA GLU A 172 -12.55 -14.54 -5.02
C GLU A 172 -12.57 -15.21 -6.41
N ARG A 173 -13.13 -14.54 -7.41
CA ARG A 173 -13.14 -15.05 -8.78
C ARG A 173 -11.71 -15.18 -9.34
N ALA A 174 -10.87 -14.17 -9.14
CA ALA A 174 -9.48 -14.23 -9.56
C ALA A 174 -8.72 -15.36 -8.85
N LEU A 175 -8.95 -15.56 -7.54
CA LEU A 175 -8.36 -16.63 -6.75
C LEU A 175 -8.89 -18.03 -7.14
N ALA A 176 -10.14 -18.14 -7.56
CA ALA A 176 -10.68 -19.40 -8.09
C ALA A 176 -9.97 -19.84 -9.39
N ARG A 177 -9.51 -18.85 -10.19
CA ARG A 177 -8.72 -19.12 -11.41
C ARG A 177 -7.24 -19.34 -11.11
N TYR A 178 -6.67 -18.54 -10.22
CA TYR A 178 -5.27 -18.66 -9.83
C TYR A 178 -5.09 -18.43 -8.31
N PRO A 179 -5.13 -19.51 -7.49
CA PRO A 179 -5.11 -19.40 -6.03
C PRO A 179 -3.84 -18.76 -5.43
N ARG A 180 -2.77 -18.65 -6.22
CA ARG A 180 -1.49 -18.02 -5.82
C ARG A 180 -1.36 -16.55 -6.23
N SER A 181 -2.43 -15.89 -6.68
CA SER A 181 -2.40 -14.48 -7.05
C SER A 181 -2.26 -13.59 -5.82
N GLY A 182 -1.07 -13.04 -5.59
CA GLY A 182 -0.82 -12.06 -4.52
C GLY A 182 -1.65 -10.79 -4.71
N VAL A 183 -1.87 -10.35 -5.96
CA VAL A 183 -2.73 -9.19 -6.27
C VAL A 183 -4.17 -9.44 -5.81
N ALA A 184 -4.73 -10.62 -6.11
CA ALA A 184 -6.10 -10.94 -5.72
C ALA A 184 -6.25 -11.15 -4.21
N VAL A 185 -5.25 -11.78 -3.56
CA VAL A 185 -5.22 -11.89 -2.09
C VAL A 185 -5.18 -10.53 -1.42
N HIS A 186 -4.38 -9.61 -1.94
CA HIS A 186 -4.27 -8.25 -1.44
C HIS A 186 -5.61 -7.50 -1.58
N ALA A 187 -6.25 -7.56 -2.76
CA ALA A 187 -7.57 -6.97 -2.97
C ALA A 187 -8.63 -7.58 -2.04
N LEU A 188 -8.58 -8.90 -1.82
CA LEU A 188 -9.47 -9.57 -0.87
C LEU A 188 -9.23 -9.10 0.56
N ALA A 189 -7.97 -8.94 0.99
CA ALA A 189 -7.65 -8.45 2.32
C ALA A 189 -8.21 -7.05 2.59
N HIS A 190 -8.18 -6.15 1.59
CA HIS A 190 -8.83 -4.84 1.66
C HIS A 190 -10.35 -4.95 1.81
N ALA A 191 -10.99 -5.75 0.94
CA ALA A 191 -12.44 -5.93 0.98
C ALA A 191 -12.89 -6.56 2.31
N GLU A 192 -12.17 -7.55 2.80
CA GLU A 192 -12.47 -8.22 4.07
C GLU A 192 -12.25 -7.31 5.29
N HIS A 193 -11.28 -6.39 5.23
CA HIS A 193 -11.11 -5.36 6.27
C HIS A 193 -12.36 -4.45 6.34
N GLU A 194 -12.81 -3.94 5.21
CA GLU A 194 -14.01 -3.09 5.13
C GLU A 194 -15.31 -3.84 5.52
N LEU A 195 -15.39 -5.14 5.25
CA LEU A 195 -16.51 -5.99 5.67
C LEU A 195 -16.40 -6.42 7.15
N GLY A 196 -15.24 -6.23 7.77
CA GLY A 196 -14.97 -6.67 9.14
C GLY A 196 -15.05 -8.18 9.30
N THR A 197 -14.49 -8.96 8.38
CA THR A 197 -14.59 -10.44 8.43
C THR A 197 -13.71 -11.06 9.52
N GLY A 198 -12.70 -10.34 9.99
CA GLY A 198 -11.92 -10.65 11.20
C GLY A 198 -11.19 -11.98 11.16
N PRO A 199 -11.47 -12.94 12.09
CA PRO A 199 -10.68 -14.16 12.23
C PRO A 199 -10.66 -15.06 10.98
N ALA A 200 -11.71 -15.02 10.14
CA ALA A 200 -11.73 -15.77 8.90
C ALA A 200 -10.71 -15.25 7.90
N SER A 201 -10.60 -13.93 7.77
CA SER A 201 -9.60 -13.27 6.94
C SER A 201 -8.18 -13.56 7.43
N THR A 202 -7.94 -13.43 8.74
CA THR A 202 -6.64 -13.72 9.34
C THR A 202 -6.21 -15.16 9.05
N ALA A 203 -7.11 -16.14 9.25
CA ALA A 203 -6.81 -17.54 8.98
C ALA A 203 -6.57 -17.83 7.49
N PHE A 204 -7.27 -17.12 6.59
CA PHE A 204 -7.02 -17.21 5.15
C PHE A 204 -5.63 -16.69 4.79
N LEU A 205 -5.27 -15.49 5.28
CA LEU A 205 -3.96 -14.88 5.03
C LEU A 205 -2.82 -15.76 5.57
N ASP A 206 -2.96 -16.33 6.76
CA ASP A 206 -1.95 -17.23 7.35
C ASP A 206 -1.69 -18.46 6.48
N ARG A 207 -2.77 -19.11 5.99
CA ARG A 207 -2.62 -20.25 5.07
C ARG A 207 -1.95 -19.86 3.77
N TRP A 208 -2.32 -18.72 3.20
CA TRP A 208 -1.76 -18.25 1.93
C TRP A 208 -0.27 -17.89 2.08
N LEU A 209 0.09 -17.15 3.14
CA LEU A 209 1.48 -16.79 3.44
C LEU A 209 2.36 -18.02 3.73
N THR A 210 1.79 -19.04 4.38
CA THR A 210 2.49 -20.31 4.61
C THR A 210 2.77 -21.05 3.28
N ALA A 211 1.85 -20.94 2.30
CA ALA A 211 2.01 -21.59 0.99
C ALA A 211 3.01 -20.87 0.07
N ASP A 212 3.23 -19.55 0.23
CA ASP A 212 4.25 -18.78 -0.50
C ASP A 212 4.97 -17.76 0.42
N PRO A 213 5.89 -18.25 1.30
CA PRO A 213 6.60 -17.40 2.26
C PRO A 213 7.59 -16.44 1.61
N GLY A 214 7.87 -16.61 0.33
CA GLY A 214 8.71 -15.71 -0.46
C GLY A 214 7.93 -14.73 -1.34
N ALA A 215 6.61 -14.67 -1.21
CA ALA A 215 5.79 -13.75 -1.99
C ALA A 215 6.28 -12.30 -1.86
N VAL A 216 6.18 -11.53 -2.96
CA VAL A 216 6.65 -10.13 -3.00
C VAL A 216 5.99 -9.29 -1.90
N GLN A 217 4.70 -9.52 -1.66
CA GLN A 217 3.91 -8.77 -0.68
C GLN A 217 3.82 -9.45 0.71
N VAL A 218 4.72 -10.38 1.05
CA VAL A 218 4.63 -11.13 2.32
C VAL A 218 4.50 -10.22 3.55
N ARG A 219 5.29 -9.16 3.62
CA ARG A 219 5.23 -8.19 4.75
C ARG A 219 3.93 -7.40 4.75
N HIS A 220 3.49 -6.94 3.60
CA HIS A 220 2.26 -6.16 3.45
C HIS A 220 1.02 -6.99 3.79
N LEU A 221 0.95 -8.24 3.31
CA LEU A 221 -0.15 -9.15 3.67
C LEU A 221 -0.12 -9.56 5.15
N SER A 222 1.07 -9.70 5.75
CA SER A 222 1.20 -9.90 7.20
C SER A 222 0.70 -8.69 8.00
N TRP A 223 0.92 -7.48 7.49
CA TRP A 223 0.34 -6.26 8.06
C TRP A 223 -1.20 -6.27 7.97
N HIS A 224 -1.78 -6.67 6.84
CA HIS A 224 -3.24 -6.84 6.75
C HIS A 224 -3.76 -7.85 7.77
N ALA A 225 -3.06 -8.96 8.01
CA ALA A 225 -3.42 -9.89 9.06
C ALA A 225 -3.38 -9.26 10.46
N ALA A 226 -2.40 -8.39 10.75
CA ALA A 226 -2.34 -7.63 11.98
C ALA A 226 -3.51 -6.62 12.11
N LEU A 227 -3.89 -5.95 11.01
CA LEU A 227 -5.06 -5.07 11.00
C LEU A 227 -6.37 -5.82 11.26
N GLN A 228 -6.53 -7.04 10.73
CA GLN A 228 -7.70 -7.89 11.04
C GLN A 228 -7.73 -8.27 12.53
N SER A 229 -6.58 -8.55 13.14
CA SER A 229 -6.50 -8.81 14.59
C SER A 229 -6.87 -7.57 15.40
N ILE A 230 -6.43 -6.37 15.00
CA ILE A 230 -6.86 -5.11 15.60
C ILE A 230 -8.39 -4.95 15.51
N ALA A 231 -8.98 -5.14 14.33
CA ALA A 231 -10.41 -5.00 14.11
C ALA A 231 -11.25 -5.92 15.01
N CYS A 232 -10.72 -7.11 15.31
CA CYS A 232 -11.33 -8.07 16.23
C CYS A 232 -11.11 -7.75 17.72
N GLY A 233 -10.27 -6.77 18.06
CA GLY A 233 -9.86 -6.48 19.42
C GLY A 233 -8.79 -7.45 19.98
N ASP A 234 -8.20 -8.31 19.14
CA ASP A 234 -7.08 -9.17 19.51
C ASP A 234 -5.76 -8.40 19.36
N PHE A 235 -5.54 -7.47 20.26
CA PHE A 235 -4.37 -6.59 20.23
C PHE A 235 -3.06 -7.32 20.56
N GLU A 236 -3.13 -8.44 21.29
CA GLU A 236 -1.96 -9.28 21.57
C GLU A 236 -1.48 -9.97 20.28
N ASP A 237 -2.39 -10.57 19.54
CA ASP A 237 -2.07 -11.18 18.23
C ASP A 237 -1.58 -10.13 17.23
N ALA A 238 -2.19 -8.93 17.21
CA ALA A 238 -1.74 -7.84 16.35
C ALA A 238 -0.29 -7.43 16.64
N ARG A 239 0.09 -7.28 17.93
CA ARG A 239 1.48 -7.00 18.35
C ARG A 239 2.43 -8.11 17.93
N ARG A 240 2.06 -9.37 18.23
CA ARG A 240 2.85 -10.54 17.87
C ARG A 240 3.14 -10.59 16.36
N ARG A 241 2.13 -10.32 15.53
CA ARG A 241 2.25 -10.27 14.05
C ARG A 241 3.16 -9.13 13.60
N ALA A 242 2.97 -7.95 14.16
CA ALA A 242 3.81 -6.79 13.84
C ALA A 242 5.28 -7.03 14.22
N ASP A 243 5.55 -7.65 15.38
CA ASP A 243 6.93 -7.98 15.78
C ASP A 243 7.56 -9.06 14.90
N ALA A 244 6.78 -10.04 14.49
CA ALA A 244 7.29 -11.14 13.67
C ALA A 244 7.55 -10.73 12.20
N ALA A 245 6.70 -9.86 11.61
CA ALA A 245 6.69 -9.62 10.18
C ALA A 245 7.11 -8.22 9.74
N LEU A 246 7.04 -7.22 10.63
CA LEU A 246 7.37 -5.84 10.32
C LEU A 246 8.73 -5.47 10.92
N PRO A 247 9.82 -5.43 10.13
CA PRO A 247 11.13 -5.03 10.65
C PRO A 247 11.09 -3.62 11.25
N ARG A 248 11.92 -3.36 12.27
CA ARG A 248 11.98 -2.03 12.90
C ARG A 248 12.42 -0.93 11.94
N GLN A 249 13.15 -1.28 10.89
CA GLN A 249 13.58 -0.39 9.82
C GLN A 249 12.45 -0.06 8.82
N ASP A 250 11.40 -0.90 8.75
CA ASP A 250 10.19 -0.64 7.97
C ASP A 250 9.25 0.23 8.81
N VAL A 251 9.52 1.52 8.84
CA VAL A 251 8.88 2.46 9.77
C VAL A 251 7.38 2.58 9.47
N GLY A 252 6.97 2.58 8.18
CA GLY A 252 5.62 2.92 7.77
C GLY A 252 4.53 2.03 8.36
N MET A 253 4.48 0.75 7.98
CA MET A 253 3.44 -0.18 8.45
C MET A 253 3.51 -0.41 9.95
N ARG A 254 4.72 -0.44 10.53
CA ARG A 254 4.90 -0.57 11.98
C ARG A 254 4.34 0.65 12.71
N ALA A 255 4.65 1.86 12.27
CA ALA A 255 4.15 3.09 12.88
C ALA A 255 2.62 3.17 12.81
N ALA A 256 2.02 2.84 11.67
CA ALA A 256 0.58 2.80 11.48
C ALA A 256 -0.12 1.78 12.41
N THR A 257 0.49 0.60 12.61
CA THR A 257 0.00 -0.40 13.56
C THR A 257 0.11 0.09 15.00
N ASN A 258 1.27 0.60 15.39
CA ASN A 258 1.53 1.08 16.74
C ASN A 258 0.66 2.27 17.12
N TRP A 259 0.42 3.18 16.19
CA TRP A 259 -0.48 4.31 16.42
C TRP A 259 -1.91 3.84 16.69
N ARG A 260 -2.43 2.89 15.89
CA ARG A 260 -3.76 2.30 16.17
C ARG A 260 -3.84 1.62 17.53
N LEU A 261 -2.79 0.91 17.95
CA LEU A 261 -2.72 0.32 19.30
C LEU A 261 -2.76 1.39 20.38
N LEU A 262 -1.99 2.46 20.25
CA LEU A 262 -1.97 3.57 21.21
C LEU A 262 -3.33 4.29 21.30
N LEU A 263 -4.01 4.51 20.18
CA LEU A 263 -5.33 5.13 20.16
C LEU A 263 -6.38 4.38 21.00
N VAL A 264 -6.20 3.08 21.19
CA VAL A 264 -7.08 2.24 22.03
C VAL A 264 -6.48 1.88 23.38
N GLY A 265 -5.42 2.57 23.79
CA GLY A 265 -4.77 2.40 25.10
C GLY A 265 -3.97 1.10 25.23
N GLN A 266 -3.44 0.58 24.12
CA GLN A 266 -2.59 -0.60 24.09
C GLN A 266 -1.12 -0.23 23.89
N GLU A 267 -0.23 -1.05 24.43
CA GLU A 267 1.21 -0.88 24.21
C GLU A 267 1.58 -1.17 22.74
N PRO A 268 2.52 -0.40 22.16
CA PRO A 268 2.99 -0.63 20.80
C PRO A 268 3.80 -1.93 20.66
N ALA A 269 3.82 -2.49 19.46
CA ALA A 269 4.68 -3.59 19.07
C ALA A 269 6.07 -3.03 18.72
N GLY A 270 7.03 -3.16 19.59
CA GLY A 270 8.41 -2.67 19.40
C GLY A 270 8.50 -1.24 18.84
N ARG A 271 9.10 -0.35 19.57
CA ARG A 271 9.21 1.07 19.22
C ARG A 271 10.26 1.32 18.12
N SER A 272 10.08 2.37 17.34
CA SER A 272 11.08 2.87 16.39
C SER A 272 12.09 3.76 17.14
N ASP A 273 13.35 3.78 16.65
CA ASP A 273 14.32 4.73 17.16
C ASP A 273 14.03 6.13 16.57
N PRO A 274 13.76 7.16 17.39
CA PRO A 274 13.51 8.51 16.88
C PRO A 274 14.69 9.09 16.09
N GLU A 275 15.93 8.70 16.42
CA GLU A 275 17.10 9.16 15.68
C GLU A 275 17.10 8.59 14.25
N HIS A 276 16.80 7.31 14.10
CA HIS A 276 16.63 6.71 12.78
C HIS A 276 15.50 7.37 11.97
N VAL A 277 14.38 7.73 12.60
CA VAL A 277 13.30 8.47 11.93
C VAL A 277 13.76 9.85 11.46
N ARG A 278 14.57 10.58 12.27
CA ARG A 278 15.15 11.86 11.86
C ARG A 278 16.12 11.70 10.67
N GLU A 279 16.92 10.64 10.67
CA GLU A 279 17.80 10.32 9.54
C GLU A 279 16.98 10.11 8.25
N LEU A 280 15.90 9.34 8.31
CA LEU A 280 15.00 9.12 7.17
C LEU A 280 14.37 10.43 6.68
N LEU A 281 13.91 11.32 7.59
CA LEU A 281 13.34 12.63 7.24
C LEU A 281 14.35 13.58 6.61
N THR A 282 15.63 13.42 6.86
CA THR A 282 16.71 14.27 6.35
C THR A 282 17.47 13.66 5.17
N ALA A 283 17.26 12.37 4.89
CA ALA A 283 17.85 11.68 3.76
C ALA A 283 17.39 12.30 2.42
N PRO A 284 18.22 12.25 1.36
CA PRO A 284 17.80 12.64 0.03
C PRO A 284 16.53 11.88 -0.40
N GLY A 285 15.46 12.61 -0.69
CA GLY A 285 14.16 12.02 -1.01
C GLY A 285 13.31 11.57 0.18
N GLY A 286 13.78 11.72 1.43
CA GLY A 286 13.06 11.30 2.64
C GLY A 286 11.71 11.99 2.84
N THR A 287 11.55 13.19 2.27
CA THR A 287 10.28 13.92 2.23
C THR A 287 9.77 14.11 0.79
N ALA A 288 10.08 13.18 -0.13
CA ALA A 288 9.63 13.29 -1.52
C ALA A 288 8.12 13.04 -1.66
N GLU A 289 7.58 12.12 -0.88
CA GLU A 289 6.18 11.68 -0.92
C GLU A 289 5.47 12.04 0.39
N VAL A 290 4.27 12.62 0.29
CA VAL A 290 3.45 13.04 1.45
C VAL A 290 3.12 11.86 2.35
N PHE A 291 2.66 10.74 1.76
CA PHE A 291 2.27 9.56 2.51
C PHE A 291 3.44 8.93 3.28
N HIS A 292 4.62 8.86 2.66
CA HIS A 292 5.82 8.39 3.36
C HIS A 292 6.16 9.30 4.56
N THR A 293 6.13 10.63 4.36
CA THR A 293 6.40 11.60 5.43
C THR A 293 5.36 11.52 6.54
N PHE A 294 4.09 11.27 6.21
CA PHE A 294 3.04 11.01 7.20
C PHE A 294 3.34 9.78 8.07
N ASN A 295 3.78 8.68 7.46
CA ASN A 295 4.16 7.49 8.23
C ASN A 295 5.35 7.74 9.17
N LEU A 296 6.32 8.57 8.77
CA LEU A 296 7.41 9.01 9.65
C LEU A 296 6.88 9.88 10.81
N ALA A 297 5.90 10.74 10.55
CA ALA A 297 5.24 11.52 11.60
C ALA A 297 4.48 10.63 12.60
N LEU A 298 3.81 9.57 12.13
CA LEU A 298 3.19 8.57 13.02
C LEU A 298 4.24 7.89 13.92
N ALA A 299 5.42 7.56 13.38
CA ALA A 299 6.50 6.99 14.18
C ALA A 299 6.97 7.96 15.26
N LEU A 300 7.15 9.23 14.95
CA LEU A 300 7.48 10.27 15.96
C LEU A 300 6.38 10.41 17.03
N ALA A 301 5.10 10.33 16.61
CA ALA A 301 3.97 10.41 17.53
C ALA A 301 3.91 9.20 18.49
N VAL A 302 4.20 7.99 17.99
CA VAL A 302 4.31 6.78 18.82
C VAL A 302 5.37 6.92 19.91
N GLU A 303 6.48 7.61 19.61
CA GLU A 303 7.58 7.87 20.55
C GLU A 303 7.36 9.13 21.40
N ALA A 304 6.24 9.84 21.22
CA ALA A 304 5.95 11.13 21.82
C ALA A 304 7.07 12.18 21.60
N ALA A 305 7.72 12.11 20.43
CA ALA A 305 8.78 13.04 20.03
C ALA A 305 8.18 14.39 19.57
N THR A 306 7.65 15.14 20.52
CA THR A 306 6.83 16.34 20.25
C THR A 306 7.61 17.43 19.52
N ASP A 307 8.86 17.69 19.94
CA ASP A 307 9.69 18.73 19.31
C ASP A 307 9.94 18.44 17.82
N ASP A 308 10.17 17.16 17.50
CA ASP A 308 10.37 16.72 16.12
C ASP A 308 9.07 16.87 15.29
N LEU A 309 7.92 16.52 15.88
CA LEU A 309 6.61 16.73 15.24
C LEU A 309 6.35 18.21 14.97
N GLU A 310 6.60 19.09 15.96
CA GLU A 310 6.43 20.54 15.75
C GLU A 310 7.38 21.10 14.70
N GLN A 311 8.63 20.62 14.66
CA GLN A 311 9.58 21.00 13.63
C GLN A 311 9.11 20.53 12.25
N LEU A 312 8.64 19.28 12.13
CA LEU A 312 8.11 18.72 10.88
C LEU A 312 6.87 19.52 10.42
N ALA A 313 5.95 19.84 11.33
CA ALA A 313 4.77 20.65 11.02
C ALA A 313 5.14 22.03 10.47
N ARG A 314 6.14 22.72 11.09
CA ARG A 314 6.64 24.01 10.60
C ARG A 314 7.26 23.89 9.19
N ARG A 315 8.06 22.83 8.95
CA ARG A 315 8.65 22.57 7.62
C ARG A 315 7.57 22.30 6.58
N ALA A 316 6.60 21.45 6.90
CA ALA A 316 5.50 21.15 5.99
C ALA A 316 4.63 22.38 5.68
N ALA A 317 4.37 23.24 6.68
CA ALA A 317 3.60 24.48 6.48
C ALA A 317 4.34 25.51 5.58
N ALA A 318 5.67 25.45 5.54
CA ALA A 318 6.49 26.31 4.69
C ALA A 318 6.79 25.69 3.30
N ASP A 319 6.37 24.44 3.05
CA ASP A 319 6.65 23.76 1.80
C ASP A 319 5.81 24.35 0.65
N PRO A 320 6.37 24.59 -0.53
CA PRO A 320 5.63 25.12 -1.68
C PRO A 320 4.58 24.12 -2.21
N ARG A 321 4.73 22.83 -1.95
CA ARG A 321 3.78 21.81 -2.40
C ARG A 321 2.48 21.90 -1.59
N PRO A 322 1.29 21.99 -2.27
CA PRO A 322 0.02 22.17 -1.57
C PRO A 322 -0.31 21.04 -0.60
N ASP A 323 0.04 19.77 -0.94
CA ASP A 323 -0.29 18.63 -0.10
C ASP A 323 0.53 18.60 1.20
N TYR A 324 1.74 19.15 1.19
CA TYR A 324 2.53 19.34 2.41
C TYR A 324 1.94 20.44 3.29
N ARG A 325 1.68 21.62 2.69
CA ARG A 325 1.22 22.79 3.42
C ARG A 325 -0.21 22.66 3.92
N ASP A 326 -1.10 22.18 3.05
CA ASP A 326 -2.55 22.22 3.28
C ASP A 326 -3.10 20.90 3.87
N VAL A 327 -2.33 19.80 3.86
CA VAL A 327 -2.76 18.50 4.36
C VAL A 327 -1.79 17.94 5.41
N LEU A 328 -0.52 17.71 5.06
CA LEU A 328 0.43 17.10 5.98
C LEU A 328 0.66 17.98 7.23
N ALA A 329 0.85 19.29 7.07
CA ALA A 329 1.11 20.16 8.19
C ALA A 329 -0.02 20.17 9.24
N PRO A 330 -1.33 20.28 8.89
CA PRO A 330 -2.42 20.07 9.85
C PRO A 330 -2.40 18.71 10.53
N VAL A 331 -2.19 17.61 9.77
CA VAL A 331 -2.15 16.27 10.35
C VAL A 331 -1.00 16.13 11.35
N VAL A 332 0.19 16.64 11.04
CA VAL A 332 1.34 16.59 11.96
C VAL A 332 1.11 17.45 13.21
N ARG A 333 0.46 18.64 13.07
CA ARG A 333 0.05 19.45 14.24
C ARG A 333 -0.95 18.72 15.12
N THR A 334 -1.88 17.96 14.52
CA THR A 334 -2.79 17.09 15.26
C THR A 334 -2.05 16.07 16.11
N LEU A 335 -1.08 15.35 15.50
CA LEU A 335 -0.27 14.38 16.23
C LEU A 335 0.49 15.04 17.39
N ALA A 336 1.12 16.20 17.17
CA ALA A 336 1.80 16.96 18.21
C ALA A 336 0.83 17.45 19.32
N ALA A 337 -0.39 17.84 18.95
CA ALA A 337 -1.40 18.24 19.93
C ALA A 337 -1.85 17.07 20.81
N LEU A 338 -2.02 15.88 20.24
CA LEU A 338 -2.38 14.68 21.01
C LEU A 338 -1.25 14.25 21.96
N THR A 339 0.00 14.27 21.51
CA THR A 339 1.15 13.92 22.37
C THR A 339 1.34 14.89 23.55
N THR A 340 0.80 16.11 23.45
CA THR A 340 0.84 17.15 24.49
C THR A 340 -0.47 17.32 25.27
N GLY A 341 -1.42 16.37 25.13
CA GLY A 341 -2.68 16.39 25.86
C GLY A 341 -3.61 17.55 25.49
N ARG A 342 -3.58 17.98 24.22
CA ARG A 342 -4.46 19.03 23.66
C ARG A 342 -5.47 18.46 22.66
N PRO A 343 -6.37 17.54 23.09
CA PRO A 343 -7.23 16.79 22.19
C PRO A 343 -8.23 17.69 21.44
N ARG A 344 -8.71 18.78 22.06
CA ARG A 344 -9.61 19.71 21.37
C ARG A 344 -8.94 20.38 20.18
N ALA A 345 -7.72 20.85 20.33
CA ALA A 345 -6.96 21.44 19.23
C ALA A 345 -6.69 20.43 18.11
N ALA A 346 -6.44 19.18 18.49
CA ALA A 346 -6.26 18.07 17.54
C ALA A 346 -7.55 17.80 16.73
N ALA A 347 -8.71 17.77 17.39
CA ALA A 347 -9.99 17.59 16.71
C ALA A 347 -10.31 18.75 15.76
N ASP A 348 -10.15 19.98 16.22
CA ASP A 348 -10.42 21.20 15.43
C ASP A 348 -9.56 21.24 14.14
N GLU A 349 -8.28 20.85 14.20
CA GLU A 349 -7.37 20.77 13.04
C GLU A 349 -7.84 19.74 12.00
N LEU A 350 -8.20 18.52 12.43
CA LEU A 350 -8.63 17.47 11.50
C LEU A 350 -10.02 17.73 10.93
N GLU A 351 -10.93 18.30 11.71
CA GLU A 351 -12.25 18.70 11.20
C GLU A 351 -12.15 19.81 10.15
N ALA A 352 -11.27 20.80 10.38
CA ALA A 352 -11.02 21.85 9.40
C ALA A 352 -10.40 21.31 8.10
N LEU A 353 -9.70 20.18 8.17
CA LEU A 353 -9.12 19.52 7.00
C LEU A 353 -10.22 18.88 6.13
N GLY A 354 -11.24 18.25 6.73
CA GLY A 354 -12.38 17.64 6.03
C GLY A 354 -11.94 16.67 4.93
N GLU A 355 -12.58 16.76 3.76
CA GLU A 355 -12.29 15.88 2.60
C GLU A 355 -10.84 16.03 2.06
N LYS A 356 -10.16 17.12 2.38
CA LYS A 356 -8.75 17.29 1.96
C LYS A 356 -7.85 16.21 2.58
N ALA A 357 -8.27 15.56 3.67
CA ALA A 357 -7.54 14.45 4.29
C ALA A 357 -7.24 13.30 3.29
N GLU A 358 -8.09 13.10 2.27
CA GLU A 358 -7.86 12.13 1.21
C GLU A 358 -6.55 12.36 0.44
N ARG A 359 -6.04 13.59 0.44
CA ARG A 359 -4.80 13.97 -0.24
C ARG A 359 -3.54 13.64 0.57
N ILE A 360 -3.67 13.00 1.75
CA ILE A 360 -2.52 12.48 2.51
C ILE A 360 -1.80 11.35 1.75
N GLY A 361 -2.46 10.76 0.76
CA GLY A 361 -1.93 9.64 -0.02
C GLY A 361 -2.24 8.27 0.61
N GLY A 362 -1.62 7.22 0.09
CA GLY A 362 -1.93 5.86 0.49
C GLY A 362 -3.26 5.34 -0.04
N VAL A 363 -3.64 4.14 0.38
CA VAL A 363 -4.92 3.50 0.04
C VAL A 363 -5.95 3.69 1.15
N ARG A 364 -7.21 3.41 0.87
CA ARG A 364 -8.34 3.66 1.77
C ARG A 364 -8.11 3.13 3.21
N VAL A 365 -7.70 1.88 3.36
CA VAL A 365 -7.43 1.27 4.67
C VAL A 365 -6.27 1.94 5.43
N GLU A 366 -5.33 2.53 4.71
CA GLU A 366 -4.22 3.28 5.30
C GLU A 366 -4.67 4.65 5.76
N ARG A 367 -5.48 5.36 4.95
CA ARG A 367 -6.03 6.69 5.28
C ARG A 367 -7.01 6.66 6.45
N GLU A 368 -7.64 5.52 6.71
CA GLU A 368 -8.57 5.33 7.83
C GLU A 368 -7.98 5.76 9.18
N ILE A 369 -6.66 5.67 9.34
CA ILE A 369 -5.94 6.10 10.54
C ILE A 369 -6.11 7.59 10.88
N VAL A 370 -6.38 8.44 9.89
CA VAL A 370 -6.66 9.88 10.11
C VAL A 370 -8.03 10.02 10.78
N GLN A 371 -9.01 9.24 10.34
CA GLN A 371 -10.35 9.20 10.95
C GLN A 371 -10.30 8.59 12.36
N ASP A 372 -9.49 7.54 12.58
CA ASP A 372 -9.26 6.95 13.89
C ASP A 372 -8.68 7.98 14.87
N THR A 373 -7.71 8.78 14.39
CA THR A 373 -7.07 9.84 15.16
C THR A 373 -8.06 10.94 15.52
N LEU A 374 -8.94 11.35 14.59
CA LEU A 374 -10.02 12.30 14.86
C LEU A 374 -11.02 11.76 15.90
N ALA A 375 -11.46 10.50 15.74
CA ALA A 375 -12.36 9.87 16.69
C ALA A 375 -11.77 9.87 18.10
N ARG A 376 -10.49 9.53 18.23
CA ARG A 376 -9.79 9.57 19.53
C ARG A 376 -9.68 10.98 20.08
N ALA A 377 -9.34 11.95 19.27
CA ALA A 377 -9.27 13.36 19.68
C ALA A 377 -10.62 13.87 20.19
N LEU A 378 -11.73 13.53 19.52
CA LEU A 378 -13.08 13.86 19.96
C LEU A 378 -13.45 13.21 21.30
N VAL A 379 -13.14 11.93 21.48
CA VAL A 379 -13.39 11.22 22.77
C VAL A 379 -12.61 11.86 23.89
N ASP A 380 -11.33 12.16 23.71
CA ASP A 380 -10.48 12.78 24.74
C ASP A 380 -10.88 14.24 25.02
N ALA A 381 -11.53 14.91 24.04
CA ALA A 381 -12.14 16.23 24.22
C ALA A 381 -13.54 16.19 24.88
N GLY A 382 -14.09 15.01 25.19
CA GLY A 382 -15.42 14.84 25.76
C GLY A 382 -16.57 14.84 24.73
N GLU A 383 -16.27 14.83 23.43
CA GLU A 383 -17.23 14.92 22.32
C GLU A 383 -17.70 13.52 21.85
N HIS A 384 -18.13 12.67 22.79
CA HIS A 384 -18.43 11.26 22.53
C HIS A 384 -19.50 11.03 21.46
N VAL A 385 -20.51 11.89 21.39
CA VAL A 385 -21.57 11.77 20.37
C VAL A 385 -20.99 11.96 18.96
N ARG A 386 -20.17 13.00 18.79
CA ARG A 386 -19.54 13.28 17.49
C ARG A 386 -18.56 12.18 17.07
N ALA A 387 -17.81 11.62 18.03
CA ALA A 387 -16.96 10.47 17.78
C ALA A 387 -17.76 9.25 17.31
N ALA A 388 -18.90 8.97 17.96
CA ALA A 388 -19.78 7.88 17.59
C ALA A 388 -20.41 8.09 16.21
N ASP A 389 -20.86 9.30 15.89
CA ASP A 389 -21.40 9.65 14.57
C ASP A 389 -20.33 9.48 13.48
N LEU A 390 -19.09 9.90 13.73
CA LEU A 390 -17.95 9.74 12.82
C LEU A 390 -17.71 8.26 12.48
N LEU A 391 -17.81 7.36 13.45
CA LEU A 391 -17.57 5.92 13.27
C LEU A 391 -18.84 5.11 12.93
N HIS A 392 -20.02 5.76 12.89
CA HIS A 392 -21.29 5.07 12.70
C HIS A 392 -21.34 4.16 11.48
N HIS A 393 -20.81 4.61 10.35
CA HIS A 393 -20.78 3.78 9.14
C HIS A 393 -20.03 2.47 9.38
N ARG A 394 -18.84 2.53 9.99
CA ARG A 394 -18.00 1.35 10.25
C ARG A 394 -18.67 0.40 11.26
N THR A 395 -19.16 0.93 12.38
CA THR A 395 -19.83 0.13 13.42
C THR A 395 -21.16 -0.49 12.97
N SER A 396 -21.82 0.09 11.97
CA SER A 396 -23.08 -0.43 11.42
C SER A 396 -22.88 -1.43 10.26
N THR A 397 -21.74 -1.42 9.58
CA THR A 397 -21.51 -2.23 8.38
C THR A 397 -20.50 -3.37 8.58
N ARG A 398 -19.52 -3.20 9.46
CA ARG A 398 -18.52 -4.21 9.77
C ARG A 398 -19.08 -5.30 10.68
N ARG A 399 -18.77 -6.57 10.39
CA ARG A 399 -19.17 -7.70 11.25
C ARG A 399 -18.43 -7.71 12.59
N HIS A 400 -17.16 -7.33 12.57
CA HIS A 400 -16.33 -7.14 13.75
C HIS A 400 -15.88 -5.68 13.79
N HIS A 401 -16.18 -4.99 14.88
CA HIS A 401 -15.85 -3.58 15.11
C HIS A 401 -15.36 -3.32 16.54
N ALA A 402 -14.75 -4.34 17.15
CA ALA A 402 -14.25 -4.25 18.52
C ALA A 402 -13.16 -3.16 18.69
N TYR A 403 -12.44 -2.86 17.62
CA TYR A 403 -11.50 -1.73 17.58
C TYR A 403 -12.22 -0.39 17.72
N GLU A 404 -13.26 -0.17 16.92
CA GLU A 404 -14.09 1.05 16.97
C GLU A 404 -14.76 1.22 18.33
N ASP A 405 -15.32 0.15 18.91
CA ASP A 405 -15.92 0.18 20.24
C ASP A 405 -14.88 0.55 21.30
N ARG A 406 -13.68 0.00 21.17
CA ARG A 406 -12.58 0.33 22.08
C ARG A 406 -12.10 1.76 21.89
N LEU A 407 -12.04 2.26 20.66
CA LEU A 407 -11.66 3.64 20.34
C LEU A 407 -12.61 4.65 21.01
N LEU A 408 -13.92 4.34 21.02
CA LEU A 408 -14.95 5.17 21.65
C LEU A 408 -14.94 5.11 23.18
N THR A 409 -14.39 4.05 23.81
CA THR A 409 -14.48 3.81 25.25
C THR A 409 -13.13 3.86 25.99
N ALA A 410 -12.00 3.67 25.32
CA ALA A 410 -10.69 3.70 25.94
C ALA A 410 -10.39 5.10 26.51
N ARG A 411 -9.72 5.14 27.65
CA ARG A 411 -9.05 6.36 28.13
C ARG A 411 -7.61 6.34 27.62
N THR A 412 -7.16 7.45 27.06
CA THR A 412 -5.71 7.59 26.80
C THR A 412 -4.98 7.46 28.13
N PRO A 413 -3.91 6.63 28.24
CA PRO A 413 -3.03 6.70 29.40
C PRO A 413 -2.59 8.16 29.52
N ALA A 414 -2.83 8.77 30.69
CA ALA A 414 -2.33 10.13 30.94
C ALA A 414 -0.84 10.11 30.58
N ALA A 415 -0.43 11.01 29.68
CA ALA A 415 0.98 11.21 29.40
C ALA A 415 1.68 11.31 30.76
N ALA A 416 2.62 10.40 31.04
CA ALA A 416 3.29 10.37 32.31
C ALA A 416 3.80 11.77 32.59
N ALA A 417 3.17 12.43 33.57
CA ALA A 417 3.62 13.74 34.05
C ALA A 417 5.09 13.56 34.39
N GLY A 418 5.98 14.22 33.62
CA GLY A 418 7.39 14.21 33.94
C GLY A 418 7.59 14.62 35.40
N PRO A 419 8.61 14.08 36.09
CA PRO A 419 8.89 14.50 37.45
C PRO A 419 9.16 16.00 37.44
N GLY A 420 8.35 16.72 38.27
CA GLY A 420 8.47 18.15 38.50
C GLY A 420 9.80 18.54 39.17
#